data_4b187dd5d0c3d2aae38d00deb9555ea3
#
_entry.id   4b187dd5d0c3d2aae38d00deb9555ea3
#
_cell.length_a   1.000
_cell.length_b   1.000
_cell.length_c   1.000
_cell.angle_alpha   90.00
_cell.angle_beta   90.00
_cell.angle_gamma   90.00
#
_symmetry.space_group_name_H-M   'P 1'
#
loop_
_entity.id
_entity.type
_entity.pdbx_description
1 polymer ?
#
loop_
_entity_poly.entity_id
_entity_poly.type
_entity_poly.pdbx_seq_one_letter_code
_entity_poly.pdbx_strand_id
1 'polypeptide(L)'
;SNYLGFGLSPAVSLCLVYVLDKKPSTRRGFRAAAVCEAVYLVVLAATLPNGMVFSVSEENVYSRGEFFEVYVVMYFAAIVYLAISTIITAAEFQNRSRVLIYPLIVFLMVESIIQIELPQLHVTWLSVTLLSVLYFIYCSEMWNQLDALTGLLNQNSYLNRTAEMSGRGEGLVVF
;
A
#
# COMPACT_ATOMS: atom_id res chain seq x y z
N SER A 1 11.88 -17.98 -9.84
CA SER A 1 10.72 -17.45 -9.03
C SER A 1 11.11 -16.24 -8.17
N ASN A 2 12.30 -16.20 -7.60
CA ASN A 2 12.74 -15.13 -6.67
C ASN A 2 12.77 -13.73 -7.32
N TYR A 3 13.16 -13.62 -8.59
CA TYR A 3 13.11 -12.34 -9.32
C TYR A 3 11.71 -11.71 -9.29
N LEU A 4 10.68 -12.50 -9.56
CA LEU A 4 9.29 -12.03 -9.50
C LEU A 4 8.91 -11.63 -8.07
N GLY A 5 9.39 -12.36 -7.05
CA GLY A 5 9.17 -12.00 -5.66
C GLY A 5 9.73 -10.62 -5.32
N PHE A 6 11.00 -10.40 -5.60
CA PHE A 6 11.66 -9.13 -5.30
C PHE A 6 11.17 -7.96 -6.16
N GLY A 7 10.79 -8.22 -7.43
CA GLY A 7 10.24 -7.18 -8.30
C GLY A 7 8.79 -6.83 -8.00
N LEU A 8 7.95 -7.83 -7.72
CA LEU A 8 6.51 -7.59 -7.52
C LEU A 8 6.16 -7.06 -6.13
N SER A 9 6.98 -7.30 -5.10
CA SER A 9 6.67 -6.85 -3.74
C SER A 9 6.47 -5.33 -3.63
N PRO A 10 7.37 -4.46 -4.14
CA PRO A 10 7.13 -3.02 -4.17
C PRO A 10 5.99 -2.64 -5.12
N ALA A 11 5.89 -3.33 -6.28
CA ALA A 11 4.86 -3.06 -7.27
C ALA A 11 3.43 -3.27 -6.74
N VAL A 12 3.21 -4.25 -5.85
CA VAL A 12 1.90 -4.47 -5.21
C VAL A 12 1.48 -3.23 -4.42
N SER A 13 2.38 -2.64 -3.63
CA SER A 13 2.10 -1.41 -2.88
C SER A 13 1.68 -0.26 -3.81
N LEU A 14 2.34 -0.10 -4.96
CA LEU A 14 1.97 0.90 -5.98
C LEU A 14 0.62 0.59 -6.63
N CYS A 15 0.31 -0.67 -6.91
CA CYS A 15 -1.00 -1.07 -7.42
C CYS A 15 -2.12 -0.73 -6.43
N LEU A 16 -1.90 -0.95 -5.13
CA LEU A 16 -2.86 -0.58 -4.09
C LEU A 16 -3.08 0.93 -4.02
N VAL A 17 -2.01 1.74 -4.15
CA VAL A 17 -2.14 3.20 -4.26
C VAL A 17 -2.97 3.58 -5.50
N TYR A 18 -2.73 2.95 -6.65
CA TYR A 18 -3.48 3.23 -7.87
C TYR A 18 -4.98 2.94 -7.72
N VAL A 19 -5.34 1.85 -7.03
CA VAL A 19 -6.74 1.50 -6.75
C VAL A 19 -7.40 2.53 -5.84
N LEU A 20 -6.65 3.08 -4.87
CA LEU A 20 -7.16 4.10 -3.95
C LEU A 20 -7.36 5.45 -4.63
N ASP A 21 -6.47 5.81 -5.54
CA ASP A 21 -6.33 7.17 -6.07
C ASP A 21 -7.19 7.41 -7.31
N LYS A 22 -8.37 8.01 -7.11
CA LYS A 22 -9.24 8.46 -8.21
C LYS A 22 -8.98 9.89 -8.67
N LYS A 23 -8.08 10.66 -8.02
CA LYS A 23 -7.90 12.09 -8.31
C LYS A 23 -6.71 12.42 -9.21
N PRO A 24 -6.88 13.44 -10.11
CA PRO A 24 -5.77 13.88 -11.00
C PRO A 24 -4.58 14.51 -10.25
N SER A 25 -4.77 15.00 -9.04
CA SER A 25 -3.73 15.70 -8.25
C SER A 25 -2.58 14.78 -7.82
N THR A 26 -2.90 13.55 -7.45
CA THR A 26 -1.94 12.56 -6.96
C THR A 26 -1.23 11.83 -8.10
N ARG A 27 -1.70 11.98 -9.34
CA ARG A 27 -1.12 11.32 -10.53
C ARG A 27 0.36 11.65 -10.77
N ARG A 28 0.83 12.83 -10.34
CA ARG A 28 2.26 13.18 -10.49
C ARG A 28 3.14 12.34 -9.57
N GLY A 29 2.74 12.20 -8.30
CA GLY A 29 3.44 11.36 -7.33
C GLY A 29 3.44 9.89 -7.76
N PHE A 30 2.29 9.38 -8.20
CA PHE A 30 2.17 8.03 -8.71
C PHE A 30 3.06 7.78 -9.93
N ARG A 31 3.10 8.71 -10.92
CA ARG A 31 3.99 8.58 -12.08
C ARG A 31 5.45 8.54 -11.67
N ALA A 32 5.87 9.38 -10.73
CA ALA A 32 7.24 9.37 -10.23
C ALA A 32 7.57 8.02 -9.56
N ALA A 33 6.69 7.52 -8.69
CA ALA A 33 6.85 6.23 -8.04
C ALA A 33 6.88 5.07 -9.05
N ALA A 34 6.02 5.09 -10.07
CA ALA A 34 6.00 4.09 -11.13
C ALA A 34 7.26 4.11 -12.00
N VAL A 35 7.84 5.30 -12.25
CA VAL A 35 9.12 5.42 -12.95
C VAL A 35 10.26 4.86 -12.10
N CYS A 36 10.29 5.16 -10.79
CA CYS A 36 11.27 4.60 -9.86
C CYS A 36 11.19 3.07 -9.82
N GLU A 37 9.98 2.52 -9.78
CA GLU A 37 9.77 1.08 -9.82
C GLU A 37 10.23 0.46 -11.15
N ALA A 38 9.94 1.10 -12.29
CA ALA A 38 10.42 0.64 -13.60
C ALA A 38 11.94 0.63 -13.68
N VAL A 39 12.60 1.67 -13.17
CA VAL A 39 14.07 1.74 -13.08
C VAL A 39 14.61 0.64 -12.19
N TYR A 40 13.99 0.43 -11.02
CA TYR A 40 14.37 -0.64 -10.10
C TYR A 40 14.27 -2.02 -10.77
N LEU A 41 13.19 -2.31 -11.50
CA LEU A 41 13.02 -3.58 -12.22
C LEU A 41 14.10 -3.79 -13.29
N VAL A 42 14.49 -2.73 -13.99
CA VAL A 42 15.59 -2.79 -14.98
C VAL A 42 16.91 -3.08 -14.27
N VAL A 43 17.21 -2.41 -13.16
CA VAL A 43 18.42 -2.65 -12.35
C VAL A 43 18.42 -4.07 -11.81
N LEU A 44 17.30 -4.54 -11.27
CA LEU A 44 17.15 -5.90 -10.78
C LEU A 44 17.40 -6.93 -11.89
N ALA A 45 16.87 -6.71 -13.10
CA ALA A 45 17.08 -7.58 -14.24
C ALA A 45 18.55 -7.58 -14.70
N ALA A 46 19.19 -6.42 -14.74
CA ALA A 46 20.59 -6.28 -15.16
C ALA A 46 21.57 -6.92 -14.16
N THR A 47 21.23 -6.97 -12.88
CA THR A 47 22.08 -7.53 -11.83
C THR A 47 21.87 -9.03 -11.61
N LEU A 48 20.85 -9.64 -12.23
CA LEU A 48 20.57 -11.08 -12.15
C LEU A 48 21.76 -11.97 -12.51
N PRO A 49 22.48 -11.74 -13.65
CA PRO A 49 23.56 -12.62 -14.06
C PRO A 49 24.74 -12.61 -13.07
N ASN A 50 24.91 -11.50 -12.36
CA ASN A 50 26.05 -11.29 -11.45
C ASN A 50 25.71 -11.64 -9.99
N GLY A 51 24.45 -11.98 -9.68
CA GLY A 51 24.02 -12.31 -8.32
C GLY A 51 24.13 -11.16 -7.32
N MET A 52 24.21 -9.90 -7.79
CA MET A 52 24.50 -8.73 -6.94
C MET A 52 23.41 -8.44 -5.91
N VAL A 53 22.14 -8.59 -6.26
CA VAL A 53 21.03 -8.36 -5.34
C VAL A 53 20.70 -9.65 -4.57
N PHE A 54 20.66 -10.76 -5.28
CA PHE A 54 20.49 -12.08 -4.67
C PHE A 54 21.10 -13.14 -5.57
N SER A 55 21.54 -14.23 -5.00
CA SER A 55 21.98 -15.40 -5.73
C SER A 55 21.26 -16.66 -5.26
N VAL A 56 21.09 -17.61 -6.18
CA VAL A 56 20.51 -18.92 -5.88
C VAL A 56 21.48 -19.96 -6.40
N SER A 57 21.99 -20.79 -5.50
CA SER A 57 22.91 -21.87 -5.86
C SER A 57 22.17 -22.96 -6.69
N GLU A 58 22.94 -23.84 -7.34
CA GLU A 58 22.39 -25.01 -8.07
C GLU A 58 21.57 -25.93 -7.14
N GLU A 59 21.83 -25.91 -5.84
CA GLU A 59 21.12 -26.64 -4.80
C GLU A 59 19.85 -25.93 -4.32
N ASN A 60 19.41 -24.84 -5.01
CA ASN A 60 18.28 -23.98 -4.61
C ASN A 60 18.45 -23.28 -3.26
N VAL A 61 19.68 -23.06 -2.79
CA VAL A 61 19.95 -22.28 -1.59
C VAL A 61 20.02 -20.82 -1.95
N TYR A 62 19.14 -20.04 -1.32
CA TYR A 62 19.07 -18.58 -1.46
C TYR A 62 20.18 -17.92 -0.62
N SER A 63 20.88 -16.95 -1.21
CA SER A 63 21.77 -16.05 -0.49
C SER A 63 21.57 -14.60 -0.92
N ARG A 64 21.76 -13.69 0.04
CA ARG A 64 21.67 -12.23 -0.20
C ARG A 64 22.96 -11.77 -0.92
N GLY A 65 22.82 -10.93 -1.93
CA GLY A 65 23.93 -10.27 -2.60
C GLY A 65 24.35 -8.99 -1.88
N GLU A 66 25.47 -8.41 -2.32
CA GLU A 66 26.01 -7.16 -1.76
C GLU A 66 25.07 -5.97 -1.88
N PHE A 67 24.23 -5.92 -2.91
CA PHE A 67 23.26 -4.85 -3.18
C PHE A 67 21.83 -5.21 -2.76
N PHE A 68 21.65 -6.15 -1.84
CA PHE A 68 20.33 -6.49 -1.30
C PHE A 68 19.62 -5.29 -0.66
N GLU A 69 20.39 -4.33 -0.14
CA GLU A 69 19.87 -3.09 0.43
C GLU A 69 19.04 -2.26 -0.57
N VAL A 70 19.34 -2.34 -1.86
CA VAL A 70 18.55 -1.65 -2.90
C VAL A 70 17.10 -2.14 -2.90
N TYR A 71 16.89 -3.44 -2.79
CA TYR A 71 15.55 -4.00 -2.63
C TYR A 71 14.87 -3.50 -1.36
N VAL A 72 15.57 -3.54 -0.23
CA VAL A 72 15.03 -3.11 1.07
C VAL A 72 14.59 -1.65 1.01
N VAL A 73 15.42 -0.77 0.45
CA VAL A 73 15.10 0.67 0.30
C VAL A 73 13.87 0.86 -0.60
N MET A 74 13.80 0.18 -1.75
CA MET A 74 12.66 0.29 -2.66
C MET A 74 11.36 -0.22 -2.02
N TYR A 75 11.43 -1.35 -1.33
CA TYR A 75 10.28 -1.93 -0.64
C TYR A 75 9.74 -1.00 0.45
N PHE A 76 10.63 -0.47 1.32
CA PHE A 76 10.24 0.50 2.34
C PHE A 76 9.71 1.81 1.74
N ALA A 77 10.32 2.32 0.70
CA ALA A 77 9.84 3.53 0.01
C ALA A 77 8.43 3.33 -0.54
N ALA A 78 8.13 2.16 -1.12
CA ALA A 78 6.81 1.82 -1.62
C ALA A 78 5.76 1.71 -0.49
N ILE A 79 6.12 1.11 0.65
CA ILE A 79 5.25 1.03 1.84
C ILE A 79 4.97 2.42 2.42
N VAL A 80 5.99 3.25 2.59
CA VAL A 80 5.84 4.62 3.09
C VAL A 80 4.95 5.44 2.15
N TYR A 81 5.13 5.30 0.85
CA TYR A 81 4.28 5.96 -0.13
C TYR A 81 2.82 5.49 -0.04
N LEU A 82 2.58 4.18 0.10
CA LEU A 82 1.24 3.62 0.33
C LEU A 82 0.62 4.19 1.61
N ALA A 83 1.37 4.22 2.72
CA ALA A 83 0.90 4.73 4.00
C ALA A 83 0.51 6.22 3.90
N ILE A 84 1.38 7.05 3.33
CA ILE A 84 1.12 8.49 3.14
C ILE A 84 -0.11 8.69 2.24
N SER A 85 -0.18 8.01 1.10
CA SER A 85 -1.30 8.10 0.17
C SER A 85 -2.62 7.70 0.84
N THR A 86 -2.60 6.63 1.63
CA THR A 86 -3.77 6.15 2.37
C THR A 86 -4.23 7.16 3.43
N ILE A 87 -3.29 7.75 4.19
CA ILE A 87 -3.61 8.77 5.20
C ILE A 87 -4.22 10.02 4.56
N ILE A 88 -3.62 10.51 3.46
CA ILE A 88 -4.12 11.69 2.74
C ILE A 88 -5.53 11.43 2.23
N THR A 89 -5.75 10.30 1.56
CA THR A 89 -7.08 9.94 1.02
C THR A 89 -8.11 9.78 2.13
N ALA A 90 -7.76 9.11 3.22
CA ALA A 90 -8.65 8.95 4.37
C ALA A 90 -9.00 10.29 5.05
N ALA A 91 -8.03 11.23 5.11
CA ALA A 91 -8.26 12.56 5.65
C ALA A 91 -9.28 13.34 4.79
N GLU A 92 -9.21 13.18 3.48
CA GLU A 92 -10.08 13.86 2.53
C GLU A 92 -11.52 13.35 2.58
N PHE A 93 -11.69 12.04 2.69
CA PHE A 93 -13.03 11.43 2.81
C PHE A 93 -13.64 11.56 4.22
N GLN A 94 -12.92 12.13 5.19
CA GLN A 94 -13.34 12.28 6.59
C GLN A 94 -13.93 10.98 7.18
N ASN A 95 -13.40 9.85 6.79
CA ASN A 95 -13.97 8.57 7.09
C ASN A 95 -13.79 8.20 8.58
N ARG A 96 -14.87 7.66 9.19
CA ARG A 96 -14.84 7.07 10.55
C ARG A 96 -13.87 5.88 10.63
N SER A 97 -13.68 5.18 9.53
CA SER A 97 -12.78 4.02 9.41
C SER A 97 -11.29 4.36 9.44
N ARG A 98 -10.89 5.62 9.73
CA ARG A 98 -9.47 5.99 9.94
C ARG A 98 -8.78 5.08 10.96
N VAL A 99 -9.52 4.59 11.94
CA VAL A 99 -8.99 3.69 12.97
C VAL A 99 -8.46 2.39 12.36
N LEU A 100 -9.03 1.92 11.23
CA LEU A 100 -8.57 0.71 10.54
C LEU A 100 -7.25 0.88 9.77
N ILE A 101 -6.87 2.13 9.45
CA ILE A 101 -5.62 2.43 8.72
C ILE A 101 -4.41 2.19 9.61
N TYR A 102 -4.50 2.57 10.89
CA TYR A 102 -3.36 2.42 11.81
C TYR A 102 -2.91 0.98 11.99
N PRO A 103 -3.78 0.01 12.30
CA PRO A 103 -3.37 -1.39 12.41
C PRO A 103 -2.84 -1.94 11.08
N LEU A 104 -3.34 -1.47 9.94
CA LEU A 104 -2.87 -1.89 8.62
C LEU A 104 -1.43 -1.40 8.36
N ILE A 105 -1.12 -0.14 8.70
CA ILE A 105 0.24 0.41 8.60
C ILE A 105 1.19 -0.31 9.57
N VAL A 106 0.75 -0.53 10.82
CA VAL A 106 1.54 -1.25 11.83
C VAL A 106 1.83 -2.67 11.36
N PHE A 107 0.84 -3.37 10.81
CA PHE A 107 1.01 -4.71 10.26
C PHE A 107 2.07 -4.74 9.15
N LEU A 108 2.03 -3.78 8.22
CA LEU A 108 3.04 -3.64 7.15
C LEU A 108 4.44 -3.42 7.69
N MET A 109 4.60 -2.56 8.69
CA MET A 109 5.90 -2.28 9.29
C MET A 109 6.46 -3.50 10.00
N VAL A 110 5.63 -4.18 10.80
CA VAL A 110 6.04 -5.39 11.54
C VAL A 110 6.40 -6.52 10.58
N GLU A 111 5.61 -6.75 9.54
CA GLU A 111 5.88 -7.76 8.52
C GLU A 111 7.21 -7.49 7.81
N SER A 112 7.45 -6.23 7.43
CA SER A 112 8.69 -5.83 6.77
C SER A 112 9.93 -6.08 7.64
N ILE A 113 9.84 -5.81 8.94
CA ILE A 113 10.92 -6.08 9.90
C ILE A 113 11.16 -7.59 10.03
N ILE A 114 10.09 -8.37 10.20
CA ILE A 114 10.18 -9.83 10.30
C ILE A 114 10.86 -10.42 9.07
N GLN A 115 10.52 -9.94 7.87
CA GLN A 115 11.09 -10.43 6.63
C GLN A 115 12.59 -10.12 6.49
N ILE A 116 13.04 -8.97 7.00
CA ILE A 116 14.46 -8.60 6.98
C ILE A 116 15.26 -9.45 7.97
N GLU A 117 14.73 -9.64 9.19
CA GLU A 117 15.41 -10.39 10.24
C GLU A 117 15.38 -11.90 10.03
N LEU A 118 14.28 -12.44 9.50
CA LEU A 118 14.03 -13.86 9.35
C LEU A 118 13.76 -14.26 7.89
N PRO A 119 14.75 -14.16 6.98
CA PRO A 119 14.59 -14.43 5.56
C PRO A 119 14.20 -15.89 5.24
N GLN A 120 14.36 -16.78 6.19
CA GLN A 120 13.98 -18.21 6.08
C GLN A 120 12.44 -18.40 6.12
N LEU A 121 11.73 -17.44 6.72
CA LEU A 121 10.27 -17.45 6.76
C LEU A 121 9.76 -16.87 5.44
N HIS A 122 9.31 -17.74 4.55
CA HIS A 122 8.71 -17.33 3.27
C HIS A 122 7.29 -16.76 3.45
N VAL A 123 7.11 -15.85 4.40
CA VAL A 123 5.81 -15.26 4.75
C VAL A 123 5.40 -14.11 3.85
N THR A 124 6.29 -13.60 3.00
CA THR A 124 6.06 -12.44 2.13
C THR A 124 4.76 -12.53 1.35
N TRP A 125 4.54 -13.65 0.67
CA TRP A 125 3.34 -13.81 -0.17
C TRP A 125 2.06 -13.92 0.64
N LEU A 126 2.13 -14.54 1.82
CA LEU A 126 1.00 -14.59 2.75
C LEU A 126 0.65 -13.19 3.25
N SER A 127 1.66 -12.42 3.64
CA SER A 127 1.48 -11.05 4.12
C SER A 127 0.97 -10.12 3.03
N VAL A 128 1.52 -10.20 1.81
CA VAL A 128 1.05 -9.43 0.65
C VAL A 128 -0.42 -9.76 0.33
N THR A 129 -0.80 -11.04 0.39
CA THR A 129 -2.18 -11.46 0.14
C THR A 129 -3.11 -10.93 1.22
N LEU A 130 -2.75 -11.09 2.49
CA LEU A 130 -3.56 -10.62 3.62
C LEU A 130 -3.72 -9.09 3.58
N LEU A 131 -2.62 -8.37 3.32
CA LEU A 131 -2.65 -6.93 3.13
C LEU A 131 -3.59 -6.52 2.01
N SER A 132 -3.49 -7.17 0.84
CA SER A 132 -4.33 -6.85 -0.31
C SER A 132 -5.81 -7.06 -0.01
N VAL A 133 -6.16 -8.12 0.72
CA VAL A 133 -7.53 -8.40 1.15
C VAL A 133 -8.03 -7.35 2.15
N LEU A 134 -7.24 -7.05 3.19
CA LEU A 134 -7.61 -6.04 4.18
C LEU A 134 -7.77 -4.66 3.55
N TYR A 135 -6.86 -4.33 2.63
CA TYR A 135 -6.91 -3.07 1.90
C TYR A 135 -8.12 -2.99 0.95
N PHE A 136 -8.46 -4.08 0.27
CA PHE A 136 -9.66 -4.16 -0.55
C PHE A 136 -10.94 -3.96 0.29
N ILE A 137 -11.03 -4.60 1.46
CA ILE A 137 -12.15 -4.42 2.39
C ILE A 137 -12.26 -2.95 2.80
N TYR A 138 -11.13 -2.33 3.16
CA TYR A 138 -11.08 -0.91 3.53
C TYR A 138 -11.56 -0.01 2.39
N CYS A 139 -11.06 -0.19 1.17
CA CYS A 139 -11.48 0.58 0.00
C CYS A 139 -12.97 0.36 -0.32
N SER A 140 -13.44 -0.88 -0.23
CA SER A 140 -14.85 -1.22 -0.46
C SER A 140 -15.76 -0.51 0.55
N GLU A 141 -15.40 -0.53 1.83
CA GLU A 141 -16.16 0.16 2.88
C GLU A 141 -16.18 1.68 2.66
N MET A 142 -15.03 2.26 2.27
CA MET A 142 -14.92 3.68 1.96
C MET A 142 -15.82 4.07 0.77
N TRP A 143 -15.84 3.26 -0.28
CA TRP A 143 -16.66 3.54 -1.47
C TRP A 143 -18.15 3.29 -1.24
N ASN A 144 -18.52 2.34 -0.40
CA ASN A 144 -19.91 2.09 -0.03
C ASN A 144 -20.55 3.26 0.75
N GLN A 145 -19.75 4.21 1.25
CA GLN A 145 -20.26 5.42 1.87
C GLN A 145 -20.67 6.50 0.87
N LEU A 146 -20.28 6.35 -0.40
CA LEU A 146 -20.58 7.30 -1.45
C LEU A 146 -21.75 6.80 -2.33
N ASP A 147 -22.53 7.76 -2.82
CA ASP A 147 -23.51 7.52 -3.86
C ASP A 147 -22.80 7.35 -5.22
N ALA A 148 -23.13 6.29 -5.93
CA ALA A 148 -22.47 5.92 -7.19
C ALA A 148 -22.64 6.94 -8.31
N LEU A 149 -23.72 7.72 -8.29
CA LEU A 149 -24.05 8.70 -9.34
C LEU A 149 -23.45 10.06 -9.06
N THR A 150 -23.51 10.51 -7.81
CA THR A 150 -23.14 11.87 -7.44
C THR A 150 -21.73 11.97 -6.84
N GLY A 151 -21.17 10.86 -6.35
CA GLY A 151 -19.91 10.84 -5.61
C GLY A 151 -19.99 11.51 -4.23
N LEU A 152 -21.18 11.90 -3.78
CA LEU A 152 -21.45 12.45 -2.46
C LEU A 152 -21.74 11.32 -1.46
N LEU A 153 -21.83 11.66 -0.17
CA LEU A 153 -22.25 10.69 0.84
C LEU A 153 -23.62 10.12 0.52
N ASN A 154 -23.76 8.81 0.58
CA ASN A 154 -25.08 8.18 0.46
C ASN A 154 -25.96 8.56 1.66
N GLN A 155 -27.28 8.35 1.53
CA GLN A 155 -28.25 8.76 2.52
C GLN A 155 -27.92 8.26 3.94
N ASN A 156 -27.56 6.98 4.09
CA ASN A 156 -27.24 6.41 5.38
C ASN A 156 -25.98 7.04 6.02
N SER A 157 -24.94 7.23 5.22
CA SER A 157 -23.69 7.86 5.67
C SER A 157 -23.91 9.33 6.03
N TYR A 158 -24.76 10.04 5.29
CA TYR A 158 -25.15 11.41 5.60
C TYR A 158 -25.90 11.49 6.93
N LEU A 159 -26.93 10.66 7.13
CA LEU A 159 -27.72 10.63 8.37
C LEU A 159 -26.88 10.28 9.61
N ASN A 160 -26.02 9.28 9.51
CA ASN A 160 -25.10 8.93 10.58
C ASN A 160 -24.18 10.08 10.95
N ARG A 161 -23.67 10.81 9.95
CA ARG A 161 -22.79 11.93 10.17
C ARG A 161 -23.47 13.15 10.78
N THR A 162 -24.69 13.47 10.33
CA THR A 162 -25.49 14.54 10.92
C THR A 162 -25.84 14.24 12.37
N ALA A 163 -26.17 12.99 12.70
CA ALA A 163 -26.41 12.56 14.07
C ALA A 163 -25.17 12.72 14.97
N GLU A 164 -23.97 12.36 14.48
CA GLU A 164 -22.72 12.56 15.21
C GLU A 164 -22.40 14.04 15.46
N MET A 165 -22.58 14.90 14.45
CA MET A 165 -22.35 16.35 14.58
C MET A 165 -23.33 16.98 15.53
N SER A 166 -24.62 16.60 15.46
CA SER A 166 -25.64 17.05 16.42
C SER A 166 -25.31 16.65 17.85
N GLY A 167 -24.79 15.44 18.07
CA GLY A 167 -24.36 14.96 19.40
C GLY A 167 -23.16 15.74 19.96
N ARG A 168 -22.35 16.37 19.09
CA ARG A 168 -21.20 17.23 19.49
C ARG A 168 -21.58 18.70 19.65
N GLY A 169 -22.83 19.08 19.41
CA GLY A 169 -23.28 20.47 19.44
C GLY A 169 -22.76 21.32 18.24
N GLU A 170 -22.29 20.68 17.19
CA GLU A 170 -21.85 21.35 15.97
C GLU A 170 -23.06 21.64 15.07
N GLY A 171 -23.22 22.90 14.64
CA GLY A 171 -24.30 23.30 13.74
C GLY A 171 -24.03 22.81 12.30
N LEU A 172 -25.07 22.22 11.68
CA LEU A 172 -25.04 21.86 10.26
C LEU A 172 -25.71 22.98 9.43
N VAL A 173 -24.98 23.52 8.45
CA VAL A 173 -25.58 24.42 7.46
C VAL A 173 -25.75 23.61 6.17
N VAL A 174 -27.00 23.41 5.77
CA VAL A 174 -27.34 22.73 4.51
C VAL A 174 -27.71 23.82 3.51
N PHE A 175 -27.00 23.87 2.37
CA PHE A 175 -27.31 24.71 1.24
C PHE A 175 -28.01 23.92 0.15
#